data_bd5756edead72210f5ac4648c2ab50b0
#
_entry.id   bd5756edead72210f5ac4648c2ab50b0
#
_cell.length_a   1.000
_cell.length_b   1.000
_cell.length_c   1.000
_cell.angle_alpha   90.00
_cell.angle_beta   90.00
_cell.angle_gamma   90.00
#
_symmetry.space_group_name_H-M   'P 1'
#
loop_
_entity.id
_entity.type
_entity.pdbx_description
1 polymer ?
#
loop_
_entity_poly.entity_id
_entity_poly.type
_entity_poly.pdbx_seq_one_letter_code
_entity_poly.pdbx_strand_id
1 'polypeptide(L)'
;MIKAHIVNHTHWDREWYFTSGDALVLSEQLFTDVIDELERNPDVSFVLDGQLSILDDYVQLYKEKIEIIKKLIKEDRLHIGPWFTQTDAFFARGESILRNLMIGIFESKKYGKYMKIGYLPDTFGFNAQMPILLKHV
;
A
#
# COMPACT_ATOMS: atom_id res chain seq x y z
N MET A 1 -19.86 -24.96 10.25
CA MET A 1 -20.14 -23.60 9.71
C MET A 1 -18.89 -23.13 9.01
N ILE A 2 -18.96 -22.75 7.74
CA ILE A 2 -17.82 -22.19 6.99
C ILE A 2 -17.83 -20.68 7.23
N LYS A 3 -16.68 -20.12 7.63
CA LYS A 3 -16.50 -18.67 7.80
C LYS A 3 -15.66 -18.16 6.62
N ALA A 4 -16.20 -17.19 5.89
CA ALA A 4 -15.49 -16.50 4.82
C ALA A 4 -15.05 -15.12 5.29
N HIS A 5 -13.83 -14.72 4.94
CA HIS A 5 -13.32 -13.38 5.14
C HIS A 5 -13.08 -12.76 3.77
N ILE A 6 -13.62 -11.57 3.54
CA ILE A 6 -13.46 -10.82 2.30
C ILE A 6 -12.55 -9.64 2.58
N VAL A 7 -11.48 -9.50 1.76
CA VAL A 7 -10.54 -8.40 1.85
C VAL A 7 -10.61 -7.62 0.53
N ASN A 8 -11.10 -6.40 0.60
CA ASN A 8 -11.08 -5.50 -0.55
C ASN A 8 -9.66 -4.95 -0.71
N HIS A 9 -9.09 -5.11 -1.89
CA HIS A 9 -7.73 -4.63 -2.15
C HIS A 9 -7.56 -4.26 -3.63
N THR A 10 -6.49 -3.55 -3.93
CA THR A 10 -5.96 -3.42 -5.28
C THR A 10 -4.63 -4.16 -5.39
N HIS A 11 -4.23 -4.50 -6.60
CA HIS A 11 -2.84 -4.73 -6.98
C HIS A 11 -2.46 -3.68 -8.03
N TRP A 12 -1.34 -2.98 -7.83
CA TRP A 12 -0.97 -1.83 -8.62
C TRP A 12 0.48 -1.88 -9.07
N ASP A 13 0.66 -2.19 -10.35
CA ASP A 13 1.94 -2.05 -11.04
C ASP A 13 2.10 -0.61 -11.51
N ARG A 14 2.97 0.16 -10.82
CA ARG A 14 3.18 1.57 -11.13
C ARG A 14 3.78 1.79 -12.50
N GLU A 15 4.63 0.90 -12.93
CA GLU A 15 5.32 0.94 -14.23
C GLU A 15 5.38 -0.46 -14.81
N TRP A 16 4.47 -0.79 -15.71
CA TRP A 16 4.48 -2.02 -16.46
C TRP A 16 4.07 -1.78 -17.91
N TYR A 17 2.76 -1.74 -18.20
CA TYR A 17 2.25 -1.42 -19.54
C TYR A 17 2.15 0.08 -19.79
N PHE A 18 2.15 0.88 -18.76
CA PHE A 18 1.95 2.32 -18.79
C PHE A 18 3.21 3.04 -18.30
N THR A 19 3.37 4.28 -18.73
CA THR A 19 4.37 5.16 -18.15
C THR A 19 3.97 5.58 -16.74
N SER A 20 4.92 6.07 -15.93
CA SER A 20 4.62 6.63 -14.61
C SER A 20 3.54 7.69 -14.66
N GLY A 21 3.52 8.51 -15.73
CA GLY A 21 2.50 9.56 -15.93
C GLY A 21 1.11 8.98 -16.15
N ASP A 22 0.99 7.95 -17.00
CA ASP A 22 -0.28 7.26 -17.23
C ASP A 22 -0.77 6.57 -15.96
N ALA A 23 0.14 5.89 -15.23
CA ALA A 23 -0.18 5.25 -13.97
C ALA A 23 -0.69 6.23 -12.91
N LEU A 24 -0.11 7.44 -12.87
CA LEU A 24 -0.56 8.51 -11.98
C LEU A 24 -2.02 8.92 -12.27
N VAL A 25 -2.35 9.11 -13.56
CA VAL A 25 -3.72 9.47 -13.98
C VAL A 25 -4.72 8.36 -13.63
N LEU A 26 -4.36 7.11 -13.87
CA LEU A 26 -5.22 5.97 -13.55
C LEU A 26 -5.39 5.76 -12.04
N SER A 27 -4.32 5.98 -11.25
CA SER A 27 -4.37 5.85 -9.79
C SER A 27 -5.22 6.94 -9.15
N GLU A 28 -5.29 8.12 -9.73
CA GLU A 28 -6.11 9.23 -9.27
C GLU A 28 -7.59 8.83 -9.16
N GLN A 29 -8.13 8.27 -10.23
CA GLN A 29 -9.52 7.82 -10.23
C GLN A 29 -9.76 6.72 -9.20
N LEU A 30 -8.87 5.71 -9.14
CA LEU A 30 -8.95 4.62 -8.17
C LEU A 30 -8.99 5.14 -6.74
N PHE A 31 -8.07 6.03 -6.37
CA PHE A 31 -8.01 6.56 -5.00
C PHE A 31 -9.20 7.40 -4.64
N THR A 32 -9.67 8.23 -5.57
CA THR A 32 -10.87 9.05 -5.37
C THR A 32 -12.07 8.15 -5.09
N ASP A 33 -12.29 7.13 -5.92
CA ASP A 33 -13.39 6.20 -5.77
C ASP A 33 -13.30 5.41 -4.44
N VAL A 34 -12.12 4.94 -4.06
CA VAL A 34 -11.89 4.22 -2.80
C VAL A 34 -12.16 5.12 -1.59
N ILE A 35 -11.66 6.35 -1.58
CA ILE A 35 -11.88 7.28 -0.47
C ILE A 35 -13.36 7.61 -0.35
N ASP A 36 -14.03 7.92 -1.46
CA ASP A 36 -15.45 8.23 -1.49
C ASP A 36 -16.30 7.04 -1.03
N GLU A 37 -15.94 5.82 -1.42
CA GLU A 37 -16.63 4.60 -0.97
C GLU A 37 -16.45 4.38 0.53
N LEU A 38 -15.24 4.55 1.04
CA LEU A 38 -14.96 4.45 2.46
C LEU A 38 -15.68 5.52 3.29
N GLU A 39 -15.89 6.72 2.75
CA GLU A 39 -16.67 7.75 3.43
C GLU A 39 -18.18 7.42 3.48
N ARG A 40 -18.73 6.83 2.41
CA ARG A 40 -20.15 6.46 2.32
C ARG A 40 -20.50 5.23 3.16
N ASN A 41 -19.60 4.27 3.23
CA ASN A 41 -19.84 2.96 3.82
C ASN A 41 -18.89 2.69 5.00
N PRO A 42 -19.31 3.00 6.24
CA PRO A 42 -18.44 2.90 7.42
C PRO A 42 -18.01 1.47 7.77
N ASP A 43 -18.71 0.46 7.29
CA ASP A 43 -18.40 -0.95 7.56
C ASP A 43 -17.40 -1.57 6.55
N VAL A 44 -16.96 -0.79 5.57
CA VAL A 44 -16.01 -1.23 4.54
C VAL A 44 -14.58 -0.82 4.91
N SER A 45 -13.63 -1.69 4.63
CA SER A 45 -12.19 -1.42 4.68
C SER A 45 -11.51 -1.77 3.37
N PHE A 46 -10.34 -1.20 3.13
CA PHE A 46 -9.57 -1.39 1.91
C PHE A 46 -8.07 -1.52 2.20
N VAL A 47 -7.42 -2.46 1.52
CA VAL A 47 -5.96 -2.64 1.56
C VAL A 47 -5.35 -2.04 0.29
N LEU A 48 -4.50 -1.04 0.49
CA LEU A 48 -3.82 -0.38 -0.61
C LEU A 48 -2.54 -1.14 -0.97
N ASP A 49 -2.69 -2.27 -1.61
CA ASP A 49 -1.63 -3.12 -2.15
C ASP A 49 -0.37 -3.31 -1.27
N GLY A 50 -0.46 -3.02 0.02
CA GLY A 50 0.69 -3.07 0.93
C GLY A 50 1.83 -2.09 0.59
N GLN A 51 1.63 -1.13 -0.31
CA GLN A 51 2.63 -0.15 -0.73
C GLN A 51 2.17 1.29 -0.50
N LEU A 52 3.15 2.19 -0.36
CA LEU A 52 2.89 3.60 -0.05
C LEU A 52 3.06 4.54 -1.24
N SER A 53 3.97 4.24 -2.17
CA SER A 53 4.38 5.15 -3.25
C SER A 53 3.21 5.71 -4.05
N ILE A 54 2.19 4.90 -4.31
CA ILE A 54 1.00 5.32 -5.05
C ILE A 54 0.14 6.30 -4.25
N LEU A 55 0.09 6.17 -2.92
CA LEU A 55 -0.59 7.14 -2.07
C LEU A 55 0.18 8.48 -2.03
N ASP A 56 1.51 8.43 -1.95
CA ASP A 56 2.34 9.63 -2.01
C ASP A 56 2.14 10.41 -3.30
N ASP A 57 2.03 9.72 -4.43
CA ASP A 57 1.71 10.34 -5.72
C ASP A 57 0.34 11.03 -5.69
N TYR A 58 -0.69 10.35 -5.17
CA TYR A 58 -2.05 10.90 -5.07
C TYR A 58 -2.13 12.15 -4.18
N VAL A 59 -1.53 12.12 -3.00
CA VAL A 59 -1.60 13.25 -2.07
C VAL A 59 -0.77 14.46 -2.51
N GLN A 60 0.17 14.31 -3.44
CA GLN A 60 0.84 15.44 -4.07
C GLN A 60 -0.14 16.27 -4.90
N LEU A 61 -1.13 15.64 -5.53
CA LEU A 61 -2.16 16.27 -6.34
C LEU A 61 -3.33 16.75 -5.48
N TYR A 62 -3.73 15.98 -4.46
CA TYR A 62 -4.93 16.19 -3.63
C TYR A 62 -4.57 16.37 -2.15
N LYS A 63 -3.87 17.45 -1.84
CA LYS A 63 -3.41 17.76 -0.46
C LYS A 63 -4.57 17.90 0.52
N GLU A 64 -5.73 18.35 0.06
CA GLU A 64 -6.96 18.47 0.83
C GLU A 64 -7.51 17.12 1.31
N LYS A 65 -7.16 16.03 0.64
CA LYS A 65 -7.58 14.67 1.02
C LYS A 65 -6.73 14.08 2.17
N ILE A 66 -5.63 14.69 2.55
CA ILE A 66 -4.70 14.15 3.58
C ILE A 66 -5.41 13.88 4.91
N GLU A 67 -6.26 14.77 5.37
CA GLU A 67 -6.90 14.63 6.67
C GLU A 67 -7.96 13.50 6.69
N ILE A 68 -8.71 13.31 5.61
CA ILE A 68 -9.62 12.16 5.50
C ILE A 68 -8.87 10.85 5.40
N ILE A 69 -7.76 10.80 4.66
CA ILE A 69 -6.88 9.63 4.56
C ILE A 69 -6.34 9.24 5.94
N LYS A 70 -5.81 10.19 6.71
CA LYS A 70 -5.34 9.95 8.08
C LYS A 70 -6.45 9.43 8.99
N LYS A 71 -7.66 9.98 8.88
CA LYS A 71 -8.83 9.51 9.62
C LYS A 71 -9.12 8.05 9.30
N LEU A 72 -9.22 7.70 8.02
CA LEU A 72 -9.51 6.34 7.56
C LEU A 72 -8.44 5.33 8.01
N ILE A 73 -7.16 5.72 7.97
CA ILE A 73 -6.05 4.90 8.48
C ILE A 73 -6.16 4.71 9.99
N LYS A 74 -6.47 5.76 10.75
CA LYS A 74 -6.66 5.68 12.20
C LYS A 74 -7.81 4.76 12.59
N GLU A 75 -8.89 4.77 11.82
CA GLU A 75 -10.10 3.97 12.02
C GLU A 75 -9.95 2.50 11.55
N ASP A 76 -8.76 2.07 11.09
CA ASP A 76 -8.52 0.74 10.51
C ASP A 76 -9.39 0.43 9.28
N ARG A 77 -9.66 1.44 8.49
CA ARG A 77 -10.48 1.33 7.28
C ARG A 77 -9.70 1.47 5.99
N LEU A 78 -8.58 2.17 6.01
CA LEU A 78 -7.60 2.21 4.93
C LEU A 78 -6.26 1.67 5.45
N HIS A 79 -5.76 0.60 4.83
CA HIS A 79 -4.51 -0.05 5.22
C HIS A 79 -3.43 0.23 4.18
N ILE A 80 -2.31 0.80 4.63
CA ILE A 80 -1.16 1.20 3.80
C ILE A 80 0.13 0.53 4.27
N GLY A 81 1.15 0.48 3.41
CA GLY A 81 2.45 -0.12 3.73
C GLY A 81 2.39 -1.61 4.07
N PRO A 82 3.47 -2.21 4.55
CA PRO A 82 4.72 -1.61 5.05
C PRO A 82 5.73 -1.21 3.96
N TRP A 83 5.52 -1.64 2.72
CA TRP A 83 6.42 -1.37 1.62
C TRP A 83 6.32 0.09 1.16
N PHE A 84 7.42 0.66 0.69
CA PHE A 84 7.34 1.88 -0.11
C PHE A 84 6.79 1.55 -1.50
N THR A 85 7.34 0.52 -2.13
CA THR A 85 6.81 -0.08 -3.36
C THR A 85 6.95 -1.61 -3.28
N GLN A 86 6.13 -2.36 -4.01
CA GLN A 86 6.24 -3.81 -4.10
C GLN A 86 7.61 -4.20 -4.67
N THR A 87 8.11 -5.37 -4.29
CA THR A 87 9.43 -5.83 -4.67
C THR A 87 9.39 -7.26 -5.19
N ASP A 88 10.16 -7.52 -6.24
CA ASP A 88 10.52 -8.88 -6.65
C ASP A 88 11.70 -9.37 -5.81
N ALA A 89 11.43 -10.29 -4.89
CA ALA A 89 12.42 -10.75 -3.93
C ALA A 89 13.60 -11.49 -4.57
N PHE A 90 13.43 -12.00 -5.80
CA PHE A 90 14.49 -12.68 -6.55
C PHE A 90 15.46 -11.69 -7.22
N PHE A 91 14.95 -10.57 -7.70
CA PHE A 91 15.74 -9.61 -8.49
C PHE A 91 16.31 -8.49 -7.64
N ALA A 92 15.61 -8.11 -6.57
CA ALA A 92 16.08 -7.04 -5.69
C ALA A 92 17.17 -7.55 -4.73
N ARG A 93 18.20 -6.74 -4.52
CA ARG A 93 19.22 -7.02 -3.51
C ARG A 93 18.65 -6.85 -2.11
N GLY A 94 19.17 -7.62 -1.13
CA GLY A 94 18.69 -7.58 0.26
C GLY A 94 18.72 -6.17 0.87
N GLU A 95 19.77 -5.39 0.58
CA GLU A 95 19.87 -3.99 1.02
C GLU A 95 18.74 -3.11 0.42
N SER A 96 18.40 -3.32 -0.85
CA SER A 96 17.30 -2.58 -1.50
C SER A 96 15.95 -2.94 -0.88
N ILE A 97 15.72 -4.21 -0.59
CA ILE A 97 14.51 -4.69 0.09
C ILE A 97 14.39 -4.08 1.48
N LEU A 98 15.49 -4.09 2.25
CA LEU A 98 15.51 -3.51 3.60
C LEU A 98 15.21 -2.01 3.57
N ARG A 99 15.86 -1.25 2.68
CA ARG A 99 15.60 0.18 2.54
C ARG A 99 14.20 0.49 2.08
N ASN A 100 13.66 -0.29 1.16
CA ASN A 100 12.28 -0.17 0.72
C ASN A 100 11.29 -0.30 1.90
N LEU A 101 11.45 -1.32 2.74
CA LEU A 101 10.67 -1.49 3.97
C LEU A 101 10.86 -0.31 4.94
N MET A 102 12.11 0.09 5.20
CA MET A 102 12.41 1.19 6.13
C MET A 102 11.75 2.49 5.67
N ILE A 103 11.84 2.82 4.38
CA ILE A 103 11.23 4.02 3.81
C ILE A 103 9.70 3.91 3.90
N GLY A 104 9.12 2.79 3.47
CA GLY A 104 7.68 2.57 3.50
C GLY A 104 7.10 2.73 4.91
N ILE A 105 7.74 2.13 5.91
CA ILE A 105 7.35 2.25 7.32
C ILE A 105 7.50 3.68 7.83
N PHE A 106 8.63 4.32 7.53
CA PHE A 106 8.91 5.68 8.00
C PHE A 106 7.92 6.69 7.41
N GLU A 107 7.72 6.64 6.10
CA GLU A 107 6.81 7.55 5.39
C GLU A 107 5.34 7.30 5.76
N SER A 108 4.92 6.03 5.92
CA SER A 108 3.55 5.70 6.34
C SER A 108 3.16 6.32 7.68
N LYS A 109 4.12 6.52 8.58
CA LYS A 109 3.87 7.17 9.89
C LYS A 109 3.38 8.61 9.76
N LYS A 110 3.65 9.29 8.65
CA LYS A 110 3.12 10.63 8.37
C LYS A 110 1.60 10.64 8.23
N TYR A 111 1.03 9.49 7.82
CA TYR A 111 -0.41 9.28 7.70
C TYR A 111 -1.04 8.63 8.94
N GLY A 112 -0.20 8.14 9.87
CA GLY A 112 -0.63 7.56 11.13
C GLY A 112 0.04 6.23 11.46
N LYS A 113 -0.35 5.17 10.79
CA LYS A 113 0.20 3.82 10.99
C LYS A 113 0.35 3.09 9.65
N TYR A 114 1.08 1.99 9.66
CA TYR A 114 1.20 1.07 8.54
C TYR A 114 0.65 -0.31 8.92
N MET A 115 0.27 -1.08 7.93
CA MET A 115 -0.15 -2.47 8.08
C MET A 115 1.06 -3.34 8.48
N LYS A 116 0.95 -4.04 9.60
CA LYS A 116 2.03 -4.95 10.09
C LYS A 116 1.89 -6.35 9.49
N ILE A 117 1.77 -6.42 8.19
CA ILE A 117 1.63 -7.66 7.41
C ILE A 117 2.56 -7.57 6.22
N GLY A 118 3.39 -8.59 6.03
CA GLY A 118 4.26 -8.71 4.88
C GLY A 118 3.47 -9.14 3.65
N TYR A 119 2.72 -8.22 3.07
CA TYR A 119 1.87 -8.44 1.91
C TYR A 119 2.67 -8.32 0.62
N LEU A 120 2.73 -9.39 -0.16
CA LEU A 120 3.45 -9.51 -1.43
C LEU A 120 2.62 -10.37 -2.39
N PRO A 121 1.61 -9.79 -3.07
CA PRO A 121 0.64 -10.57 -3.83
C PRO A 121 1.18 -11.12 -5.14
N ASP A 122 2.10 -10.45 -5.81
CA ASP A 122 2.61 -10.79 -7.14
C ASP A 122 4.14 -10.77 -7.22
N THR A 123 4.80 -11.11 -6.13
CA THR A 123 6.26 -11.22 -6.06
C THR A 123 6.74 -12.53 -6.69
N PHE A 124 7.65 -12.42 -7.66
CA PHE A 124 8.27 -13.58 -8.27
C PHE A 124 9.48 -14.06 -7.44
N GLY A 125 9.28 -15.23 -6.84
CA GLY A 125 10.23 -15.86 -5.96
C GLY A 125 10.28 -15.25 -4.55
N PHE A 126 10.44 -16.15 -3.58
CA PHE A 126 10.67 -15.80 -2.20
C PHE A 126 11.98 -16.42 -1.73
N ASN A 127 12.81 -15.68 -1.03
CA ASN A 127 13.98 -16.21 -0.38
C ASN A 127 13.73 -16.47 1.12
N ALA A 128 14.54 -17.33 1.72
CA ALA A 128 14.40 -17.73 3.13
C ALA A 128 14.64 -16.56 4.12
N GLN A 129 15.19 -15.45 3.68
CA GLN A 129 15.45 -14.27 4.52
C GLN A 129 14.20 -13.37 4.65
N MET A 130 13.24 -13.46 3.74
CA MET A 130 12.07 -12.57 3.73
C MET A 130 11.31 -12.58 5.06
N PRO A 131 10.99 -13.74 5.67
CA PRO A 131 10.32 -13.74 6.97
C PRO A 131 11.14 -13.09 8.09
N ILE A 132 12.47 -13.20 8.02
CA ILE A 132 13.39 -12.60 8.99
C ILE A 132 13.37 -11.09 8.84
N LEU A 133 13.47 -10.57 7.62
CA LEU A 133 13.38 -9.13 7.35
C LEU A 133 12.07 -8.55 7.86
N LEU A 134 10.94 -9.18 7.52
CA LEU A 134 9.61 -8.73 7.94
C LEU A 134 9.39 -8.79 9.46
N LYS A 135 10.09 -9.68 10.16
CA LYS A 135 10.01 -9.80 11.61
C LYS A 135 10.76 -8.67 12.35
N HIS A 136 11.78 -8.11 11.72
CA HIS A 136 12.68 -7.13 12.36
C HIS A 136 12.38 -5.67 12.00
N VAL A 137 11.42 -5.42 11.15
CA VAL A 137 10.90 -4.08 10.79
C VAL A 137 9.43 -3.97 11.16
#